data_24bc000d70fb487b90c6fd1069cfbe0a
#
_entry.id   24bc000d70fb487b90c6fd1069cfbe0a
#
_cell.length_a   1.000
_cell.length_b   1.000
_cell.length_c   1.000
_cell.angle_alpha   90.00
_cell.angle_beta   90.00
_cell.angle_gamma   90.00
#
_symmetry.space_group_name_H-M   'P 1'
#
loop_
_entity.id
_entity.type
_entity.pdbx_description
1 polymer ?
#
loop_
_entity_poly.entity_id
_entity_poly.type
_entity_poly.pdbx_seq_one_letter_code
_entity_poly.pdbx_strand_id
1 'polypeptide(L)'
;FDRLLLKVFAEASFGAPPTVREAWQALPRLLHHSGLIAGLSFRRFNISRSFDLPVWQLEAQAGKSGRARLRVLSRKTGSYAAWLTIVCLHIVAIFEFGFVGLIQLLIPSDGLTALSWADVFFGESSETYALLFNLSWLLAESIVEPYYVGAGFSLYLNRRSELEGWDIEVTFR
;
A
#
# COMPACT_ATOMS: atom_id res chain seq x y z
N PHE A 1 5.66 -5.95 -0.12
CA PHE A 1 5.56 -5.26 -1.41
C PHE A 1 5.73 -3.76 -1.22
N ASP A 2 4.97 -3.09 -0.34
CA ASP A 2 5.00 -1.65 -0.06
C ASP A 2 6.40 -1.09 0.18
N ARG A 3 7.22 -1.83 0.94
CA ARG A 3 8.58 -1.41 1.28
C ARG A 3 9.50 -1.35 0.08
N LEU A 4 9.30 -2.28 -0.86
CA LEU A 4 10.05 -2.30 -2.11
C LEU A 4 9.64 -1.11 -2.98
N LEU A 5 8.33 -0.88 -3.10
CA LEU A 5 7.78 0.26 -3.84
C LEU A 5 8.27 1.58 -3.26
N LEU A 6 8.22 1.75 -1.93
CA LEU A 6 8.72 2.95 -1.28
C LEU A 6 10.20 3.19 -1.57
N LYS A 7 11.05 2.14 -1.54
CA LYS A 7 12.46 2.26 -1.91
C LYS A 7 12.61 2.75 -3.35
N VAL A 8 11.89 2.15 -4.29
CA VAL A 8 11.92 2.54 -5.70
C VAL A 8 11.49 4.00 -5.87
N PHE A 9 10.39 4.41 -5.26
CA PHE A 9 9.92 5.80 -5.32
C PHE A 9 10.90 6.78 -4.68
N ALA A 10 11.48 6.43 -3.53
CA ALA A 10 12.46 7.29 -2.88
C ALA A 10 13.71 7.51 -3.75
N GLU A 11 14.30 6.44 -4.28
CA GLU A 11 15.48 6.53 -5.13
C GLU A 11 15.17 7.24 -6.46
N ALA A 12 14.02 6.94 -7.09
CA ALA A 12 13.59 7.62 -8.30
C ALA A 12 13.37 9.13 -8.10
N SER A 13 12.83 9.55 -6.96
CA SER A 13 12.61 10.96 -6.64
C SER A 13 13.92 11.77 -6.49
N PHE A 14 15.02 11.09 -6.18
CA PHE A 14 16.34 11.71 -6.08
C PHE A 14 17.25 11.47 -7.29
N GLY A 15 16.67 11.03 -8.43
CA GLY A 15 17.34 10.94 -9.72
C GLY A 15 18.13 9.66 -9.97
N ALA A 16 18.00 8.64 -9.12
CA ALA A 16 18.67 7.35 -9.26
C ALA A 16 17.67 6.19 -9.20
N PRO A 17 16.81 5.99 -10.23
CA PRO A 17 15.85 4.89 -10.22
C PRO A 17 16.61 3.55 -10.20
N PRO A 18 16.31 2.66 -9.22
CA PRO A 18 16.99 1.36 -9.13
C PRO A 18 16.52 0.44 -10.24
N THR A 19 17.40 -0.45 -10.69
CA THR A 19 17.01 -1.55 -11.56
C THR A 19 16.15 -2.56 -10.79
N VAL A 20 15.32 -3.32 -11.50
CA VAL A 20 14.48 -4.37 -10.89
C VAL A 20 15.33 -5.35 -10.07
N ARG A 21 16.51 -5.70 -10.59
CA ARG A 21 17.45 -6.61 -9.91
C ARG A 21 17.95 -6.02 -8.58
N GLU A 22 18.35 -4.77 -8.57
CA GLU A 22 18.82 -4.07 -7.35
C GLU A 22 17.70 -3.94 -6.31
N ALA A 23 16.48 -3.64 -6.77
CA ALA A 23 15.31 -3.59 -5.92
C ALA A 23 15.04 -4.93 -5.22
N TRP A 24 15.08 -6.06 -5.97
CA TRP A 24 14.92 -7.40 -5.41
C TRP A 24 16.06 -7.80 -4.47
N GLN A 25 17.30 -7.46 -4.78
CA GLN A 25 18.44 -7.73 -3.92
C GLN A 25 18.40 -6.96 -2.59
N ALA A 26 17.73 -5.82 -2.56
CA ALA A 26 17.53 -5.05 -1.33
C ALA A 26 16.46 -5.64 -0.41
N LEU A 27 15.56 -6.50 -0.93
CA LEU A 27 14.41 -7.04 -0.20
C LEU A 27 14.78 -7.69 1.15
N PRO A 28 15.79 -8.57 1.26
CA PRO A 28 16.15 -9.19 2.55
C PRO A 28 16.54 -8.16 3.61
N ARG A 29 17.28 -7.11 3.22
CA ARG A 29 17.67 -6.03 4.14
C ARG A 29 16.48 -5.20 4.60
N LEU A 30 15.55 -4.88 3.68
CA LEU A 30 14.32 -4.15 3.98
C LEU A 30 13.42 -4.93 4.94
N LEU A 31 13.39 -6.24 4.81
CA LEU A 31 12.62 -7.11 5.69
C LEU A 31 13.24 -7.19 7.09
N HIS A 32 14.55 -7.30 7.20
CA HIS A 32 15.24 -7.48 8.49
C HIS A 32 15.24 -6.19 9.35
N HIS A 33 15.49 -5.02 8.75
CA HIS A 33 15.68 -3.77 9.51
C HIS A 33 14.42 -3.09 10.01
N SER A 34 13.27 -3.38 9.45
CA SER A 34 12.07 -2.57 9.66
C SER A 34 11.01 -3.18 10.59
N GLY A 35 11.39 -4.18 11.39
CA GLY A 35 10.46 -4.81 12.34
C GLY A 35 9.30 -5.53 11.62
N LEU A 36 9.61 -6.59 10.90
CA LEU A 36 8.65 -7.42 10.14
C LEU A 36 7.43 -7.81 10.97
N ILE A 37 7.64 -8.29 12.20
CA ILE A 37 6.57 -8.74 13.09
C ILE A 37 5.60 -7.60 13.41
N ALA A 38 6.11 -6.41 13.74
CA ALA A 38 5.28 -5.24 14.00
C ALA A 38 4.58 -4.75 12.72
N GLY A 39 5.21 -4.88 11.56
CA GLY A 39 4.65 -4.52 10.26
C GLY A 39 3.52 -5.42 9.82
N LEU A 40 3.64 -6.72 10.06
CA LEU A 40 2.62 -7.72 9.71
C LEU A 40 1.45 -7.73 10.69
N SER A 41 1.67 -7.38 11.96
CA SER A 41 0.63 -7.41 13.00
C SER A 41 -0.14 -6.08 13.07
N PHE A 42 0.35 -5.16 13.89
CA PHE A 42 -0.39 -3.95 14.24
C PHE A 42 -0.35 -2.84 13.17
N ARG A 43 0.75 -2.73 12.41
CA ARG A 43 0.92 -1.66 11.41
C ARG A 43 0.13 -1.93 10.12
N ARG A 44 -0.27 -3.19 9.88
CA ARG A 44 -1.11 -3.54 8.72
C ARG A 44 -2.49 -2.89 8.80
N PHE A 45 -3.04 -2.75 10.00
CA PHE A 45 -4.37 -2.16 10.24
C PHE A 45 -4.35 -0.64 10.39
N ASN A 46 -3.18 -0.01 10.22
CA ASN A 46 -3.09 1.43 10.34
C ASN A 46 -3.69 2.11 9.09
N ILE A 47 -4.70 2.94 9.30
CA ILE A 47 -5.42 3.66 8.26
C ILE A 47 -4.54 4.69 7.51
N SER A 48 -3.36 5.03 8.05
CA SER A 48 -2.39 5.95 7.44
C SER A 48 -1.12 5.22 7.00
N ARG A 49 -1.19 3.92 6.70
CA ARG A 49 -0.04 3.04 6.48
C ARG A 49 0.95 3.58 5.45
N SER A 50 0.49 4.02 4.28
CA SER A 50 1.36 4.52 3.20
C SER A 50 2.08 5.82 3.57
N PHE A 51 1.44 6.68 4.35
CA PHE A 51 2.01 7.93 4.86
C PHE A 51 3.03 7.70 5.99
N ASP A 52 2.77 6.72 6.85
CA ASP A 52 3.62 6.41 8.00
C ASP A 52 4.86 5.59 7.63
N LEU A 53 4.79 4.83 6.53
CA LEU A 53 5.83 3.92 6.08
C LEU A 53 7.19 4.62 5.86
N PRO A 54 7.27 5.82 5.23
CA PRO A 54 8.53 6.55 5.07
C PRO A 54 9.25 6.86 6.39
N VAL A 55 8.53 7.21 7.45
CA VAL A 55 9.12 7.51 8.76
C VAL A 55 9.85 6.28 9.33
N TRP A 56 9.26 5.12 9.18
CA TRP A 56 9.87 3.89 9.69
C TRP A 56 10.98 3.36 8.81
N GLN A 57 10.87 3.53 7.49
CA GLN A 57 11.81 2.94 6.53
C GLN A 57 12.92 3.92 6.13
N LEU A 58 12.60 5.17 5.83
CA LEU A 58 13.57 6.16 5.34
C LEU A 58 14.23 6.94 6.49
N GLU A 59 13.45 7.35 7.50
CA GLU A 59 14.01 8.02 8.67
C GLU A 59 14.53 7.03 9.73
N ALA A 60 14.32 5.72 9.54
CA ALA A 60 14.68 4.66 10.48
C ALA A 60 14.20 4.90 11.92
N GLN A 61 13.11 5.67 12.08
CA GLN A 61 12.56 6.03 13.38
C GLN A 61 11.64 4.91 13.89
N ALA A 62 11.92 4.43 15.11
CA ALA A 62 11.14 3.36 15.73
C ALA A 62 10.74 3.72 17.18
N GLY A 63 9.82 2.99 17.75
CA GLY A 63 9.43 3.12 19.15
C GLY A 63 8.83 4.49 19.50
N LYS A 64 9.33 5.10 20.57
CA LYS A 64 8.83 6.39 21.09
C LYS A 64 9.17 7.55 20.15
N SER A 65 10.37 7.58 19.58
CA SER A 65 10.81 8.63 18.64
C SER A 65 9.99 8.62 17.36
N GLY A 66 9.79 7.45 16.76
CA GLY A 66 8.94 7.31 15.58
C GLY A 66 7.50 7.76 15.81
N ARG A 67 6.91 7.43 16.97
CA ARG A 67 5.56 7.91 17.33
C ARG A 67 5.51 9.43 17.53
N ALA A 68 6.54 10.02 18.12
CA ALA A 68 6.62 11.47 18.27
C ALA A 68 6.72 12.15 16.89
N ARG A 69 7.57 11.64 15.99
CA ARG A 69 7.72 12.12 14.62
C ARG A 69 6.40 12.03 13.83
N LEU A 70 5.75 10.87 13.87
CA LEU A 70 4.44 10.67 13.22
C LEU A 70 3.39 11.65 13.72
N ARG A 71 3.33 11.92 15.03
CA ARG A 71 2.39 12.89 15.60
C ARG A 71 2.58 14.30 15.04
N VAL A 72 3.82 14.72 14.81
CA VAL A 72 4.12 16.02 14.22
C VAL A 72 3.72 16.06 12.74
N LEU A 73 4.09 15.03 11.99
CA LEU A 73 3.79 14.93 10.55
C LEU A 73 2.29 14.82 10.30
N SER A 74 1.56 13.99 11.06
CA SER A 74 0.13 13.72 10.84
C SER A 74 -0.80 14.85 11.29
N ARG A 75 -0.30 15.86 12.02
CA ARG A 75 -1.14 16.92 12.62
C ARG A 75 -2.02 17.68 11.61
N LYS A 76 -1.56 17.87 10.37
CA LYS A 76 -2.34 18.51 9.29
C LYS A 76 -2.72 17.53 8.17
N THR A 77 -1.96 16.45 8.01
CA THR A 77 -2.01 15.57 6.84
C THR A 77 -2.68 14.23 7.16
N GLY A 78 -2.90 13.92 8.44
CA GLY A 78 -3.43 12.61 8.86
C GLY A 78 -4.80 12.27 8.29
N SER A 79 -5.70 13.28 8.14
CA SER A 79 -7.01 13.07 7.50
C SER A 79 -6.89 12.73 6.02
N TYR A 80 -5.99 13.38 5.29
CA TYR A 80 -5.74 13.07 3.87
C TYR A 80 -5.15 11.67 3.70
N ALA A 81 -4.24 11.27 4.58
CA ALA A 81 -3.68 9.92 4.57
C ALA A 81 -4.74 8.84 4.86
N ALA A 82 -5.66 9.11 5.78
CA ALA A 82 -6.79 8.24 6.07
C ALA A 82 -7.76 8.15 4.88
N TRP A 83 -8.13 9.27 4.29
CA TRP A 83 -8.97 9.30 3.09
C TRP A 83 -8.33 8.58 1.92
N LEU A 84 -7.02 8.74 1.69
CA LEU A 84 -6.29 8.00 0.67
C LEU A 84 -6.45 6.49 0.84
N THR A 85 -6.32 6.00 2.07
CA THR A 85 -6.52 4.57 2.36
C THR A 85 -7.94 4.12 2.07
N ILE A 86 -8.94 4.90 2.50
CA ILE A 86 -10.36 4.59 2.27
C ILE A 86 -10.66 4.54 0.76
N VAL A 87 -10.20 5.54 0.00
CA VAL A 87 -10.42 5.60 -1.45
C VAL A 87 -9.75 4.42 -2.15
N CYS A 88 -8.47 4.14 -1.85
CA CYS A 88 -7.76 3.01 -2.46
C CYS A 88 -8.43 1.67 -2.12
N LEU A 89 -8.91 1.49 -0.88
CA LEU A 89 -9.65 0.29 -0.49
C LEU A 89 -10.94 0.11 -1.30
N HIS A 90 -11.69 1.19 -1.55
CA HIS A 90 -12.87 1.15 -2.40
C HIS A 90 -12.52 0.81 -3.85
N ILE A 91 -11.41 1.36 -4.37
CA ILE A 91 -10.94 1.04 -5.73
C ILE A 91 -10.57 -0.45 -5.83
N VAL A 92 -9.85 -1.00 -4.83
CA VAL A 92 -9.56 -2.45 -4.78
C VAL A 92 -10.85 -3.27 -4.78
N ALA A 93 -11.84 -2.88 -3.97
CA ALA A 93 -13.13 -3.57 -3.93
C ALA A 93 -13.85 -3.50 -5.29
N ILE A 94 -13.85 -2.36 -5.98
CA ILE A 94 -14.44 -2.21 -7.31
C ILE A 94 -13.75 -3.14 -8.33
N PHE A 95 -12.42 -3.20 -8.32
CA PHE A 95 -11.69 -4.12 -9.19
C PHE A 95 -11.99 -5.58 -8.85
N GLU A 96 -12.07 -5.93 -7.56
CA GLU A 96 -12.41 -7.27 -7.11
C GLU A 96 -13.77 -7.70 -7.63
N PHE A 97 -14.80 -6.88 -7.41
CA PHE A 97 -16.14 -7.17 -7.95
C PHE A 97 -16.15 -7.22 -9.48
N GLY A 98 -15.37 -6.37 -10.14
CA GLY A 98 -15.23 -6.36 -11.59
C GLY A 98 -14.59 -7.64 -12.11
N PHE A 99 -13.53 -8.13 -11.50
CA PHE A 99 -12.87 -9.39 -11.89
C PHE A 99 -13.76 -10.61 -11.65
N VAL A 100 -14.40 -10.69 -10.49
CA VAL A 100 -15.33 -11.77 -10.18
C VAL A 100 -16.51 -11.75 -11.15
N GLY A 101 -17.09 -10.59 -11.44
CA GLY A 101 -18.16 -10.43 -12.41
C GLY A 101 -17.74 -10.79 -13.84
N LEU A 102 -16.51 -10.45 -14.23
CA LEU A 102 -15.96 -10.83 -15.53
C LEU A 102 -15.78 -12.36 -15.64
N ILE A 103 -15.26 -12.99 -14.60
CA ILE A 103 -15.11 -14.45 -14.54
C ILE A 103 -16.49 -15.11 -14.68
N GLN A 104 -17.52 -14.64 -13.98
CA GLN A 104 -18.88 -15.15 -14.08
C GLN A 104 -19.47 -14.99 -15.48
N LEU A 105 -19.16 -13.89 -16.17
CA LEU A 105 -19.64 -13.63 -17.53
C LEU A 105 -18.98 -14.53 -18.57
N LEU A 106 -17.68 -14.84 -18.38
CA LEU A 106 -16.89 -15.62 -19.35
C LEU A 106 -17.07 -17.14 -19.20
N ILE A 107 -17.46 -17.62 -18.02
CA ILE A 107 -17.64 -19.05 -17.79
C ILE A 107 -19.10 -19.42 -18.11
N PRO A 108 -19.33 -20.40 -19.03
CA PRO A 108 -20.67 -20.83 -19.38
C PRO A 108 -21.47 -21.30 -18.16
N SER A 109 -22.76 -20.99 -18.18
CA SER A 109 -23.68 -21.12 -17.04
C SER A 109 -23.84 -22.53 -16.47
N ASP A 110 -23.44 -23.55 -17.20
CA ASP A 110 -23.67 -24.96 -16.82
C ASP A 110 -22.72 -25.48 -15.73
N GLY A 111 -21.65 -24.74 -15.42
CA GLY A 111 -20.64 -25.12 -14.41
C GLY A 111 -20.56 -24.22 -13.18
N LEU A 112 -20.99 -22.97 -13.30
CA LEU A 112 -20.82 -21.94 -12.26
C LEU A 112 -22.11 -21.20 -11.86
N THR A 113 -23.27 -21.64 -12.39
CA THR A 113 -24.59 -21.03 -12.14
C THR A 113 -25.07 -21.08 -10.69
N ALA A 114 -24.33 -21.75 -9.83
CA ALA A 114 -24.63 -21.79 -8.41
C ALA A 114 -23.96 -20.69 -7.59
N LEU A 115 -23.15 -19.81 -8.19
CA LEU A 115 -22.52 -18.71 -7.46
C LEU A 115 -23.50 -17.56 -7.28
N SER A 116 -24.28 -17.64 -6.23
CA SER A 116 -24.93 -16.45 -5.70
C SER A 116 -23.85 -15.59 -5.00
N TRP A 117 -23.98 -14.27 -5.06
CA TRP A 117 -23.12 -13.38 -4.27
C TRP A 117 -23.18 -13.73 -2.78
N ALA A 118 -24.29 -14.29 -2.30
CA ALA A 118 -24.44 -14.78 -0.96
C ALA A 118 -23.49 -15.95 -0.66
N ASP A 119 -23.26 -16.86 -1.62
CA ASP A 119 -22.34 -17.99 -1.43
C ASP A 119 -20.88 -17.52 -1.43
N VAL A 120 -20.55 -16.47 -2.19
CA VAL A 120 -19.21 -15.84 -2.19
C VAL A 120 -18.90 -15.21 -0.83
N PHE A 121 -19.88 -14.57 -0.18
CA PHE A 121 -19.67 -13.85 1.07
C PHE A 121 -20.00 -14.66 2.33
N PHE A 122 -20.93 -15.62 2.26
CA PHE A 122 -21.50 -16.28 3.44
C PHE A 122 -21.62 -17.78 3.31
N GLY A 123 -21.35 -18.35 2.12
CA GLY A 123 -21.52 -19.76 1.85
C GLY A 123 -20.27 -20.59 2.11
N GLU A 124 -20.44 -21.91 2.15
CA GLU A 124 -19.36 -22.88 2.05
C GLU A 124 -18.87 -22.89 0.59
N SER A 125 -18.05 -21.88 0.23
CA SER A 125 -17.47 -21.79 -1.10
C SER A 125 -16.56 -23.00 -1.35
N SER A 126 -16.65 -23.61 -2.53
CA SER A 126 -15.71 -24.65 -2.93
C SER A 126 -14.28 -24.05 -2.94
N GLU A 127 -13.26 -24.89 -2.71
CA GLU A 127 -11.84 -24.45 -2.70
C GLU A 127 -11.47 -23.69 -3.99
N THR A 128 -12.04 -24.05 -5.13
CA THR A 128 -11.82 -23.40 -6.41
C THR A 128 -12.27 -21.93 -6.38
N TYR A 129 -13.41 -21.63 -5.76
CA TYR A 129 -13.91 -20.25 -5.66
C TYR A 129 -13.07 -19.41 -4.69
N ALA A 130 -12.68 -20.00 -3.57
CA ALA A 130 -11.77 -19.34 -2.64
C ALA A 130 -10.44 -18.98 -3.30
N LEU A 131 -9.91 -19.87 -4.15
CA LEU A 131 -8.70 -19.62 -4.94
C LEU A 131 -8.90 -18.49 -5.95
N LEU A 132 -9.98 -18.52 -6.72
CA LEU A 132 -10.29 -17.48 -7.71
C LEU A 132 -10.48 -16.11 -7.04
N PHE A 133 -11.20 -16.05 -5.94
CA PHE A 133 -11.40 -14.83 -5.17
C PHE A 133 -10.08 -14.29 -4.61
N ASN A 134 -9.23 -15.13 -4.02
CA ASN A 134 -7.94 -14.71 -3.52
C ASN A 134 -6.99 -14.25 -4.65
N LEU A 135 -7.08 -14.87 -5.83
CA LEU A 135 -6.26 -14.50 -6.98
C LEU A 135 -6.70 -13.14 -7.56
N SER A 136 -8.02 -12.92 -7.70
CA SER A 136 -8.56 -11.63 -8.15
C SER A 136 -8.26 -10.51 -7.16
N TRP A 137 -8.35 -10.78 -5.85
CA TRP A 137 -7.93 -9.83 -4.81
C TRP A 137 -6.45 -9.48 -4.94
N LEU A 138 -5.58 -10.46 -5.13
CA LEU A 138 -4.14 -10.25 -5.33
C LEU A 138 -3.86 -9.38 -6.57
N LEU A 139 -4.58 -9.60 -7.66
CA LEU A 139 -4.46 -8.80 -8.88
C LEU A 139 -4.92 -7.35 -8.64
N ALA A 140 -6.09 -7.16 -8.02
CA ALA A 140 -6.63 -5.85 -7.71
C ALA A 140 -5.67 -5.05 -6.79
N GLU A 141 -5.18 -5.68 -5.73
CA GLU A 141 -4.21 -5.08 -4.82
C GLU A 141 -2.89 -4.75 -5.53
N SER A 142 -2.39 -5.62 -6.40
CA SER A 142 -1.15 -5.40 -7.17
C SER A 142 -1.24 -4.20 -8.11
N ILE A 143 -2.42 -3.89 -8.64
CA ILE A 143 -2.65 -2.71 -9.49
C ILE A 143 -2.72 -1.44 -8.66
N VAL A 144 -3.41 -1.46 -7.51
CA VAL A 144 -3.69 -0.26 -6.71
C VAL A 144 -2.53 0.10 -5.78
N GLU A 145 -1.81 -0.88 -5.26
CA GLU A 145 -0.75 -0.69 -4.25
C GLU A 145 0.36 0.29 -4.68
N PRO A 146 0.87 0.30 -5.93
CA PRO A 146 1.85 1.29 -6.35
C PRO A 146 1.34 2.73 -6.23
N TYR A 147 0.09 2.98 -6.60
CA TYR A 147 -0.54 4.30 -6.48
C TYR A 147 -0.74 4.69 -5.02
N TYR A 148 -1.16 3.75 -4.18
CA TYR A 148 -1.34 3.96 -2.76
C TYR A 148 -0.03 4.34 -2.05
N VAL A 149 1.04 3.60 -2.32
CA VAL A 149 2.36 3.87 -1.74
C VAL A 149 2.95 5.16 -2.29
N GLY A 150 2.84 5.41 -3.60
CA GLY A 150 3.33 6.63 -4.24
C GLY A 150 2.62 7.88 -3.75
N ALA A 151 1.30 7.85 -3.62
CA ALA A 151 0.52 8.96 -3.09
C ALA A 151 0.81 9.21 -1.60
N GLY A 152 0.94 8.17 -0.78
CA GLY A 152 1.32 8.29 0.62
C GLY A 152 2.73 8.87 0.80
N PHE A 153 3.66 8.46 -0.06
CA PHE A 153 5.01 9.03 -0.09
C PHE A 153 5.02 10.51 -0.51
N SER A 154 4.22 10.88 -1.51
CA SER A 154 4.08 12.27 -1.94
C SER A 154 3.50 13.16 -0.84
N LEU A 155 2.48 12.68 -0.11
CA LEU A 155 1.94 13.38 1.07
C LEU A 155 3.00 13.56 2.17
N TYR A 156 3.81 12.54 2.41
CA TYR A 156 4.92 12.61 3.36
C TYR A 156 5.95 13.65 2.95
N LEU A 157 6.40 13.64 1.68
CA LEU A 157 7.38 14.61 1.16
C LEU A 157 6.86 16.04 1.26
N ASN A 158 5.62 16.27 0.82
CA ASN A 158 4.99 17.59 0.91
C ASN A 158 4.95 18.08 2.37
N ARG A 159 4.55 17.22 3.29
CA ARG A 159 4.51 17.60 4.71
C ARG A 159 5.89 17.84 5.32
N ARG A 160 6.86 17.05 4.91
CA ARG A 160 8.24 17.22 5.34
C ARG A 160 8.84 18.51 4.80
N SER A 161 8.60 18.83 3.54
CA SER A 161 9.00 20.08 2.90
C SER A 161 8.45 21.31 3.63
N GLU A 162 7.15 21.30 3.96
CA GLU A 162 6.52 22.37 4.75
C GLU A 162 7.16 22.55 6.15
N LEU A 163 7.56 21.48 6.80
CA LEU A 163 8.10 21.51 8.17
C LEU A 163 9.57 21.85 8.22
N GLU A 164 10.34 21.40 7.26
CA GLU A 164 11.80 21.52 7.22
C GLU A 164 12.28 22.65 6.31
N GLY A 165 11.35 23.31 5.58
CA GLY A 165 11.66 24.45 4.72
C GLY A 165 12.58 24.11 3.53
N TRP A 166 12.53 22.89 3.03
CA TRP A 166 13.36 22.45 1.92
C TRP A 166 13.16 23.23 0.63
N ASP A 167 11.96 23.71 0.40
CA ASP A 167 11.60 24.58 -0.72
C ASP A 167 12.42 25.89 -0.70
N ILE A 168 12.66 26.43 0.49
CA ILE A 168 13.48 27.63 0.69
C ILE A 168 14.95 27.33 0.35
N GLU A 169 15.50 26.21 0.81
CA GLU A 169 16.89 25.82 0.56
C GLU A 169 17.19 25.58 -0.92
N VAL A 170 16.24 24.96 -1.65
CA VAL A 170 16.36 24.71 -3.09
C VAL A 170 16.29 26.03 -3.89
N THR A 171 15.52 27.01 -3.43
CA THR A 171 15.36 28.31 -4.11
C THR A 171 16.59 29.19 -3.96
N PHE A 172 17.38 29.01 -2.89
CA PHE A 172 18.60 29.78 -2.63
C PHE A 172 19.88 29.11 -3.13
N ARG A 173 19.83 27.93 -3.73
CA ARG A 173 20.95 27.29 -4.43
C ARG A 173 20.90 27.56 -5.93
#